data_0b60159f000f88537d90aa2c8c6a8e3e
#
_entry.id   0b60159f000f88537d90aa2c8c6a8e3e
#
_cell.length_a   1.000
_cell.length_b   1.000
_cell.length_c   1.000
_cell.angle_alpha   90.00
_cell.angle_beta   90.00
_cell.angle_gamma   90.00
#
_symmetry.space_group_name_H-M   'P 1'
#
loop_
_entity.id
_entity.type
_entity.pdbx_description
1 polymer ?
#
loop_
_entity_poly.entity_id
_entity_poly.type
_entity_poly.pdbx_seq_one_letter_code
_entity_poly.pdbx_strand_id
1 'polypeptide(L)'
;MLFRLAFTDHSENNKGHIVVKTPVPFPAQNYAVHKIPDIDKEIENSVMCVMLRGALLPSIIMSKEIEEYSSHKYVTPFALFKINRDDSKNEDNMEYILDLKKSFFNLEDLDGKDLIFADPMNATGGSLVTVVKYLQQNGVKPKSIKFFNVISALKGSLRVTRALENCTCYTLWLDPVLNEKAYIMPGLGDAGDRLNGCDKKDNPRNIIRLIADYGSNISELYRNQLAKIEETVLD
;
A
#
# COMPACT_ATOMS: atom_id res chain seq x y z
N MET A 1 -10.41 -6.61 3.28
CA MET A 1 -10.68 -7.75 2.36
C MET A 1 -9.42 -8.20 1.61
N LEU A 2 -8.75 -7.36 0.82
CA LEU A 2 -7.55 -7.74 0.05
C LEU A 2 -6.41 -8.25 0.92
N PHE A 3 -6.15 -7.60 2.06
CA PHE A 3 -5.16 -8.06 3.03
C PHE A 3 -5.42 -9.51 3.46
N ARG A 4 -6.64 -9.80 3.91
CA ARG A 4 -7.02 -11.16 4.32
C ARG A 4 -6.79 -12.17 3.19
N LEU A 5 -7.18 -11.83 1.96
CA LEU A 5 -6.99 -12.69 0.81
C LEU A 5 -5.50 -13.01 0.60
N ALA A 6 -4.64 -11.97 0.62
CA ALA A 6 -3.21 -12.12 0.37
C ALA A 6 -2.48 -12.99 1.40
N PHE A 7 -2.92 -12.97 2.66
CA PHE A 7 -2.29 -13.73 3.74
C PHE A 7 -2.96 -15.09 4.02
N THR A 8 -4.09 -15.38 3.37
CA THR A 8 -4.79 -16.68 3.51
C THR A 8 -4.74 -17.54 2.26
N ASP A 9 -4.21 -17.02 1.15
CA ASP A 9 -4.38 -17.61 -0.18
C ASP A 9 -3.58 -18.89 -0.42
N HIS A 10 -2.61 -19.21 0.42
CA HIS A 10 -1.63 -20.25 0.06
C HIS A 10 -1.87 -21.65 0.64
N SER A 11 -2.89 -21.86 1.46
CA SER A 11 -3.33 -23.21 1.79
C SER A 11 -4.72 -23.23 2.43
N GLU A 12 -5.63 -23.95 1.83
CA GLU A 12 -6.92 -24.28 2.47
C GLU A 12 -6.74 -25.00 3.81
N ASN A 13 -5.59 -25.64 4.02
CA ASN A 13 -5.26 -26.40 5.22
C ASN A 13 -4.86 -25.53 6.42
N ASN A 14 -4.59 -24.25 6.24
CA ASN A 14 -4.10 -23.35 7.30
C ASN A 14 -5.18 -22.41 7.86
N LYS A 15 -6.45 -22.60 7.49
CA LYS A 15 -7.56 -21.81 8.05
C LYS A 15 -7.91 -22.30 9.44
N GLY A 16 -7.40 -21.61 10.46
CA GLY A 16 -7.78 -21.83 11.84
C GLY A 16 -9.02 -21.03 12.24
N HIS A 17 -9.80 -21.54 13.17
CA HIS A 17 -10.92 -20.84 13.78
C HIS A 17 -10.71 -20.74 15.29
N ILE A 18 -10.93 -19.54 15.84
CA ILE A 18 -11.03 -19.37 17.29
C ILE A 18 -12.50 -19.19 17.61
N VAL A 19 -12.98 -19.96 18.58
CA VAL A 19 -14.34 -19.80 19.10
C VAL A 19 -14.26 -18.79 20.24
N VAL A 20 -14.95 -17.66 20.07
CA VAL A 20 -15.01 -16.58 21.06
C VAL A 20 -16.40 -16.58 21.68
N LYS A 21 -16.45 -16.59 23.02
CA LYS A 21 -17.70 -16.35 23.74
C LYS A 21 -18.02 -14.86 23.72
N THR A 22 -19.28 -14.52 23.43
CA THR A 22 -19.72 -13.15 23.57
C THR A 22 -19.64 -12.72 25.04
N PRO A 23 -19.29 -11.47 25.34
CA PRO A 23 -19.23 -10.96 26.70
C PRO A 23 -20.63 -10.79 27.33
N VAL A 24 -21.68 -10.95 26.56
CA VAL A 24 -23.08 -10.82 27.01
C VAL A 24 -23.56 -12.14 27.62
N PRO A 25 -24.00 -12.16 28.90
CA PRO A 25 -24.33 -13.40 29.56
C PRO A 25 -25.60 -14.10 29.04
N PHE A 26 -26.50 -13.40 28.33
CA PHE A 26 -27.76 -13.98 27.82
C PHE A 26 -28.19 -13.41 26.45
N PRO A 27 -28.51 -14.30 25.51
CA PRO A 27 -28.00 -15.67 25.44
C PRO A 27 -26.49 -15.67 25.16
N ALA A 28 -25.75 -16.51 25.87
CA ALA A 28 -24.33 -16.70 25.56
C ALA A 28 -24.18 -17.25 24.15
N GLN A 29 -23.55 -16.50 23.28
CA GLN A 29 -23.29 -16.89 21.89
C GLN A 29 -21.80 -17.15 21.71
N ASN A 30 -21.49 -18.18 20.93
CA ASN A 30 -20.15 -18.44 20.45
C ASN A 30 -20.10 -18.08 18.97
N TYR A 31 -19.05 -17.41 18.56
CA TYR A 31 -18.79 -17.18 17.14
C TYR A 31 -17.37 -17.57 16.80
N ALA A 32 -17.17 -18.06 15.57
CA ALA A 32 -15.86 -18.43 15.08
C ALA A 32 -15.19 -17.20 14.44
N VAL A 33 -13.98 -16.91 14.91
CA VAL A 33 -13.12 -15.88 14.31
C VAL A 33 -12.06 -16.57 13.47
N HIS A 34 -11.92 -16.15 12.24
CA HIS A 34 -10.88 -16.67 11.36
C HIS A 34 -9.50 -16.24 11.87
N LYS A 35 -8.63 -17.21 12.11
CA LYS A 35 -7.23 -16.97 12.47
C LYS A 35 -6.34 -17.29 11.29
N ILE A 36 -5.45 -16.38 10.95
CA ILE A 36 -4.38 -16.60 9.98
C ILE A 36 -3.19 -17.17 10.75
N PRO A 37 -2.77 -18.43 10.47
CA PRO A 37 -1.61 -19.02 11.14
C PRO A 37 -0.34 -18.23 10.85
N ASP A 38 0.54 -18.11 11.86
CA ASP A 38 1.86 -17.47 11.75
C ASP A 38 1.86 -16.05 11.19
N ILE A 39 0.72 -15.35 11.25
CA ILE A 39 0.57 -14.00 10.70
C ILE A 39 1.58 -13.01 11.28
N ASP A 40 1.90 -13.11 12.56
CA ASP A 40 2.86 -12.22 13.21
C ASP A 40 4.24 -12.31 12.54
N LYS A 41 4.70 -13.52 12.23
CA LYS A 41 5.98 -13.73 11.55
C LYS A 41 6.01 -13.14 10.14
N GLU A 42 4.91 -13.23 9.41
CA GLU A 42 4.81 -12.61 8.08
C GLU A 42 4.76 -11.09 8.17
N ILE A 43 4.00 -10.55 9.14
CA ILE A 43 3.89 -9.12 9.38
C ILE A 43 5.24 -8.52 9.77
N GLU A 44 5.97 -9.13 10.69
CA GLU A 44 7.29 -8.68 11.17
C GLU A 44 8.34 -8.64 10.06
N ASN A 45 8.17 -9.43 9.02
CA ASN A 45 9.05 -9.40 7.85
C ASN A 45 8.59 -8.44 6.76
N SER A 46 7.51 -7.71 6.96
CA SER A 46 6.90 -6.84 5.93
C SER A 46 7.31 -5.39 6.07
N VAL A 47 7.44 -4.70 4.92
CA VAL A 47 7.66 -3.26 4.83
C VAL A 47 6.61 -2.66 3.91
N MET A 48 5.97 -1.56 4.35
CA MET A 48 5.01 -0.81 3.54
C MET A 48 5.75 0.16 2.61
N CYS A 49 5.70 -0.10 1.33
CA CYS A 49 6.31 0.70 0.28
C CYS A 49 5.26 1.64 -0.34
N VAL A 50 5.43 2.93 -0.16
CA VAL A 50 4.43 3.95 -0.52
C VAL A 50 4.87 4.75 -1.73
N MET A 51 4.16 4.62 -2.82
CA MET A 51 4.36 5.45 -4.02
C MET A 51 3.59 6.77 -3.88
N LEU A 52 4.33 7.81 -3.52
CA LEU A 52 3.74 9.13 -3.29
C LEU A 52 3.28 9.76 -4.62
N ARG A 53 2.10 10.33 -4.65
CA ARG A 53 1.13 10.82 -3.64
C ARG A 53 -0.04 9.88 -3.37
N GLY A 54 -0.62 9.30 -4.44
CA GLY A 54 -1.91 8.60 -4.39
C GLY A 54 -1.95 7.39 -3.45
N ALA A 55 -0.80 6.71 -3.30
CA ALA A 55 -0.69 5.53 -2.44
C ALA A 55 -0.62 5.82 -0.93
N LEU A 56 -0.50 7.08 -0.50
CA LEU A 56 -0.30 7.39 0.92
C LEU A 56 -1.48 6.93 1.79
N LEU A 57 -2.70 7.36 1.46
CA LEU A 57 -3.89 7.00 2.24
C LEU A 57 -4.18 5.48 2.23
N PRO A 58 -4.19 4.79 1.08
CA PRO A 58 -4.36 3.35 1.04
C PRO A 58 -3.31 2.60 1.88
N SER A 59 -2.05 3.06 1.86
CA SER A 59 -0.97 2.44 2.64
C SER A 59 -1.16 2.61 4.14
N ILE A 60 -1.61 3.78 4.60
CA ILE A 60 -1.93 4.01 6.02
C ILE A 60 -3.08 3.10 6.46
N ILE A 61 -4.14 3.00 5.65
CA ILE A 61 -5.28 2.12 5.97
C ILE A 61 -4.83 0.65 6.01
N MET A 62 -4.00 0.23 5.06
CA MET A 62 -3.46 -1.12 5.01
C MET A 62 -2.56 -1.42 6.23
N SER A 63 -1.70 -0.48 6.62
CA SER A 63 -0.84 -0.62 7.80
C SER A 63 -1.67 -0.78 9.09
N LYS A 64 -2.76 -0.06 9.19
CA LYS A 64 -3.71 -0.21 10.31
C LYS A 64 -4.38 -1.58 10.34
N GLU A 65 -4.81 -2.08 9.21
CA GLU A 65 -5.37 -3.44 9.09
C GLU A 65 -4.32 -4.48 9.52
N ILE A 66 -3.05 -4.31 9.11
CA ILE A 66 -1.94 -5.18 9.51
C ILE A 66 -1.73 -5.14 11.02
N GLU A 67 -1.68 -3.95 11.63
CA GLU A 67 -1.53 -3.76 13.07
C GLU A 67 -2.65 -4.45 13.86
N GLU A 68 -3.89 -4.38 13.37
CA GLU A 68 -5.04 -5.04 14.02
C GLU A 68 -4.93 -6.57 14.02
N TYR A 69 -4.31 -7.14 12.98
CA TYR A 69 -4.07 -8.59 12.88
C TYR A 69 -2.88 -9.06 13.70
N SER A 70 -1.93 -8.17 14.02
CA SER A 70 -0.77 -8.50 14.83
C SER A 70 -1.16 -8.69 16.30
N SER A 71 -0.82 -9.84 16.88
CA SER A 71 -1.01 -10.08 18.31
C SER A 71 -0.07 -9.23 19.17
N HIS A 72 1.07 -8.80 18.61
CA HIS A 72 2.08 -7.98 19.27
C HIS A 72 1.92 -6.48 18.98
N LYS A 73 0.87 -6.06 18.27
CA LYS A 73 0.66 -4.66 17.86
C LYS A 73 1.83 -4.11 17.01
N TYR A 74 2.35 -4.95 16.15
CA TYR A 74 3.48 -4.58 15.28
C TYR A 74 3.11 -3.44 14.33
N VAL A 75 3.92 -2.41 14.32
CA VAL A 75 3.78 -1.28 13.39
C VAL A 75 4.66 -1.52 12.17
N THR A 76 4.04 -1.62 11.00
CA THR A 76 4.76 -1.85 9.75
C THR A 76 5.65 -0.66 9.41
N PRO A 77 6.97 -0.84 9.20
CA PRO A 77 7.83 0.25 8.75
C PRO A 77 7.43 0.72 7.35
N PHE A 78 7.69 2.02 7.08
CA PHE A 78 7.35 2.68 5.82
C PHE A 78 8.60 3.03 5.02
N ALA A 79 8.57 2.74 3.72
CA ALA A 79 9.50 3.24 2.72
C ALA A 79 8.75 4.14 1.73
N LEU A 80 9.16 5.40 1.58
CA LEU A 80 8.45 6.40 0.78
C LEU A 80 9.18 6.64 -0.54
N PHE A 81 8.50 6.46 -1.65
CA PHE A 81 9.03 6.66 -3.00
C PHE A 81 8.29 7.80 -3.70
N LYS A 82 8.97 8.90 -3.99
CA LYS A 82 8.41 9.95 -4.82
C LYS A 82 8.59 9.60 -6.27
N ILE A 83 7.51 9.20 -6.91
CA ILE A 83 7.49 8.84 -8.32
C ILE A 83 6.52 9.74 -9.08
N ASN A 84 6.93 10.20 -10.24
CA ASN A 84 6.13 11.02 -11.14
C ASN A 84 6.04 10.32 -12.49
N ARG A 85 4.91 10.51 -13.13
CA ARG A 85 4.69 10.15 -14.52
C ARG A 85 5.07 11.35 -15.41
N ASP A 86 5.68 11.09 -16.53
CA ASP A 86 5.90 12.13 -17.56
C ASP A 86 4.61 12.32 -18.36
N ASP A 87 3.78 13.26 -17.96
CA ASP A 87 2.47 13.55 -18.57
C ASP A 87 2.58 14.18 -19.98
N SER A 88 3.78 14.50 -20.45
CA SER A 88 4.00 14.92 -21.84
C SER A 88 3.98 13.75 -22.82
N LYS A 89 4.05 12.51 -22.34
CA LYS A 89 4.12 11.28 -23.12
C LYS A 89 2.78 10.57 -23.22
N ASN A 90 2.62 9.83 -24.34
CA ASN A 90 1.44 8.99 -24.56
C ASN A 90 1.59 7.64 -23.85
N GLU A 91 0.51 6.88 -23.81
CA GLU A 91 0.42 5.58 -23.14
C GLU A 91 1.54 4.60 -23.57
N ASP A 92 1.89 4.55 -24.85
CA ASP A 92 2.91 3.64 -25.38
C ASP A 92 4.34 4.00 -24.98
N ASN A 93 4.62 5.30 -24.75
CA ASN A 93 5.94 5.84 -24.44
C ASN A 93 6.02 6.41 -23.02
N MET A 94 5.08 6.02 -22.15
CA MET A 94 5.00 6.54 -20.80
C MET A 94 6.26 6.24 -20.00
N GLU A 95 6.87 7.28 -19.45
CA GLU A 95 8.04 7.21 -18.57
C GLU A 95 7.68 7.56 -17.13
N TYR A 96 8.45 6.98 -16.24
CA TYR A 96 8.30 7.17 -14.78
C TYR A 96 9.63 7.59 -14.20
N ILE A 97 9.61 8.67 -13.43
CA ILE A 97 10.81 9.29 -12.85
C ILE A 97 10.73 9.15 -11.34
N LEU A 98 11.67 8.38 -10.78
CA LEU A 98 11.84 8.26 -9.33
C LEU A 98 12.72 9.41 -8.83
N ASP A 99 12.14 10.30 -8.02
CA ASP A 99 12.84 11.43 -7.39
C ASP A 99 13.45 10.98 -6.06
N LEU A 100 14.72 10.60 -6.10
CA LEU A 100 15.44 10.10 -4.92
C LEU A 100 15.60 11.17 -3.84
N LYS A 101 15.69 12.47 -4.21
CA LYS A 101 15.84 13.56 -3.24
C LYS A 101 14.58 13.77 -2.38
N LYS A 102 13.44 13.33 -2.89
CA LYS A 102 12.14 13.42 -2.21
C LYS A 102 11.60 12.06 -1.78
N SER A 103 12.41 11.04 -1.91
CA SER A 103 12.12 9.69 -1.42
C SER A 103 12.81 9.46 -0.09
N PHE A 104 12.21 8.62 0.76
CA PHE A 104 12.72 8.31 2.08
C PHE A 104 12.64 6.81 2.34
N PHE A 105 13.77 6.14 2.25
CA PHE A 105 13.91 4.69 2.48
C PHE A 105 15.38 4.33 2.72
N ASN A 106 15.61 3.16 3.33
CA ASN A 106 16.92 2.56 3.47
C ASN A 106 16.92 1.21 2.73
N LEU A 107 17.93 0.98 1.87
CA LEU A 107 18.02 -0.25 1.08
C LEU A 107 18.20 -1.50 1.94
N GLU A 108 18.98 -1.38 3.03
CA GLU A 108 19.23 -2.49 3.95
C GLU A 108 17.97 -2.98 4.65
N ASP A 109 17.04 -2.06 4.94
CA ASP A 109 15.77 -2.38 5.60
C ASP A 109 14.77 -3.06 4.65
N LEU A 110 15.04 -3.04 3.34
CA LEU A 110 14.18 -3.63 2.30
C LEU A 110 14.68 -4.98 1.80
N ASP A 111 15.96 -5.29 2.03
CA ASP A 111 16.55 -6.53 1.54
C ASP A 111 15.99 -7.76 2.29
N GLY A 112 15.62 -8.79 1.55
CA GLY A 112 15.03 -10.02 2.10
C GLY A 112 13.63 -9.87 2.69
N LYS A 113 13.00 -8.68 2.57
CA LYS A 113 11.68 -8.38 3.14
C LYS A 113 10.53 -8.71 2.19
N ASP A 114 9.34 -8.85 2.76
CA ASP A 114 8.08 -8.87 2.03
C ASP A 114 7.63 -7.42 1.80
N LEU A 115 7.72 -6.95 0.54
CA LEU A 115 7.36 -5.58 0.19
C LEU A 115 5.87 -5.48 -0.11
N ILE A 116 5.18 -4.62 0.63
CA ILE A 116 3.74 -4.38 0.48
C ILE A 116 3.55 -3.02 -0.17
N PHE A 117 2.88 -3.00 -1.31
CA PHE A 117 2.44 -1.78 -1.99
C PHE A 117 0.92 -1.72 -1.97
N ALA A 118 0.36 -0.59 -1.57
CA ALA A 118 -1.07 -0.33 -1.62
C ALA A 118 -1.33 0.97 -2.40
N ASP A 119 -1.80 0.84 -3.63
CA ASP A 119 -2.06 1.96 -4.52
C ASP A 119 -3.52 1.91 -5.00
N PRO A 120 -4.25 3.01 -5.04
CA PRO A 120 -5.64 2.98 -5.51
C PRO A 120 -5.77 2.50 -6.95
N MET A 121 -4.75 2.73 -7.79
CA MET A 121 -4.83 2.49 -9.23
C MET A 121 -3.56 1.85 -9.80
N ASN A 122 -3.75 0.80 -10.56
CA ASN A 122 -2.69 0.21 -11.39
C ASN A 122 -3.05 0.35 -12.88
N ALA A 123 -2.69 1.48 -13.50
CA ALA A 123 -3.00 1.74 -14.91
C ALA A 123 -2.04 1.00 -15.84
N THR A 124 -0.77 1.43 -15.92
CA THR A 124 0.25 0.83 -16.78
C THR A 124 1.19 -0.13 -16.06
N GLY A 125 1.16 -0.17 -14.73
CA GLY A 125 2.13 -0.89 -13.91
C GLY A 125 3.53 -0.26 -13.84
N GLY A 126 3.74 0.86 -14.55
CA GLY A 126 5.06 1.45 -14.71
C GLY A 126 5.66 1.98 -13.42
N SER A 127 4.88 2.62 -12.55
CA SER A 127 5.36 3.15 -11.27
C SER A 127 5.97 2.05 -10.40
N LEU A 128 5.23 0.95 -10.19
CA LEU A 128 5.70 -0.17 -9.39
C LEU A 128 6.95 -0.80 -10.00
N VAL A 129 6.92 -1.08 -11.32
CA VAL A 129 8.06 -1.69 -12.02
C VAL A 129 9.30 -0.81 -11.91
N THR A 130 9.17 0.51 -12.02
CA THR A 130 10.30 1.45 -11.90
C THR A 130 10.89 1.42 -10.48
N VAL A 131 10.07 1.48 -9.45
CA VAL A 131 10.53 1.42 -8.05
C VAL A 131 11.24 0.10 -7.76
N VAL A 132 10.60 -1.03 -8.09
CA VAL A 132 11.17 -2.35 -7.78
C VAL A 132 12.46 -2.60 -8.56
N LYS A 133 12.52 -2.24 -9.85
CA LYS A 133 13.76 -2.37 -10.63
C LYS A 133 14.89 -1.50 -10.08
N TYR A 134 14.59 -0.29 -9.63
CA TYR A 134 15.58 0.54 -8.95
C TYR A 134 16.13 -0.16 -7.69
N LEU A 135 15.27 -0.72 -6.84
CA LEU A 135 15.69 -1.46 -5.66
C LEU A 135 16.57 -2.66 -6.03
N GLN A 136 16.15 -3.46 -7.01
CA GLN A 136 16.93 -4.62 -7.50
C GLN A 136 18.29 -4.23 -8.08
N GLN A 137 18.37 -3.14 -8.85
CA GLN A 137 19.63 -2.61 -9.38
C GLN A 137 20.59 -2.14 -8.29
N ASN A 138 20.07 -1.77 -7.12
CA ASN A 138 20.86 -1.39 -5.94
C ASN A 138 21.04 -2.54 -4.93
N GLY A 139 20.84 -3.78 -5.38
CA GLY A 139 21.17 -4.98 -4.61
C GLY A 139 20.06 -5.53 -3.72
N VAL A 140 18.93 -4.87 -3.62
CA VAL A 140 17.77 -5.36 -2.83
C VAL A 140 17.13 -6.57 -3.52
N LYS A 141 16.97 -7.66 -2.78
CA LYS A 141 16.31 -8.90 -3.22
C LYS A 141 15.08 -9.13 -2.36
N PRO A 142 13.91 -8.61 -2.76
CA PRO A 142 12.67 -8.82 -1.99
C PRO A 142 12.35 -10.31 -1.89
N LYS A 143 11.89 -10.76 -0.74
CA LYS A 143 11.39 -12.13 -0.54
C LYS A 143 10.09 -12.32 -1.33
N SER A 144 9.17 -11.35 -1.24
CA SER A 144 7.96 -11.29 -2.04
C SER A 144 7.53 -9.84 -2.26
N ILE A 145 6.66 -9.62 -3.25
CA ILE A 145 6.03 -8.33 -3.51
C ILE A 145 4.52 -8.55 -3.56
N LYS A 146 3.80 -7.87 -2.68
CA LYS A 146 2.33 -7.89 -2.64
C LYS A 146 1.82 -6.51 -3.08
N PHE A 147 1.14 -6.45 -4.21
CA PHE A 147 0.63 -5.22 -4.78
C PHE A 147 -0.90 -5.18 -4.70
N PHE A 148 -1.42 -4.32 -3.84
CA PHE A 148 -2.85 -4.15 -3.60
C PHE A 148 -3.38 -2.95 -4.35
N ASN A 149 -4.48 -3.14 -5.10
CA ASN A 149 -5.14 -2.09 -5.87
C ASN A 149 -6.65 -2.11 -5.64
N VAL A 150 -7.25 -0.93 -5.70
CA VAL A 150 -8.71 -0.82 -5.78
C VAL A 150 -9.14 -1.14 -7.21
N ILE A 151 -8.50 -0.50 -8.19
CA ILE A 151 -8.78 -0.71 -9.61
C ILE A 151 -7.49 -0.92 -10.39
N SER A 152 -7.49 -1.89 -11.28
CA SER A 152 -6.36 -2.17 -12.16
C SER A 152 -6.82 -2.27 -13.61
N ALA A 153 -5.98 -1.81 -14.54
CA ALA A 153 -6.15 -2.15 -15.94
C ALA A 153 -5.48 -3.50 -16.25
N LEU A 154 -6.04 -4.25 -17.17
CA LEU A 154 -5.48 -5.52 -17.64
C LEU A 154 -4.02 -5.35 -18.10
N LYS A 155 -3.72 -4.28 -18.85
CA LYS A 155 -2.35 -3.96 -19.32
C LYS A 155 -1.38 -3.78 -18.14
N GLY A 156 -1.78 -3.04 -17.10
CA GLY A 156 -0.96 -2.80 -15.91
C GLY A 156 -0.70 -4.08 -15.12
N SER A 157 -1.72 -4.90 -14.90
CA SER A 157 -1.58 -6.18 -14.21
C SER A 157 -0.64 -7.13 -14.95
N LEU A 158 -0.81 -7.27 -16.27
CA LEU A 158 0.07 -8.10 -17.10
C LEU A 158 1.52 -7.60 -17.12
N ARG A 159 1.73 -6.28 -17.16
CA ARG A 159 3.08 -5.71 -17.12
C ARG A 159 3.78 -6.02 -15.80
N VAL A 160 3.10 -5.81 -14.69
CA VAL A 160 3.67 -6.06 -13.35
C VAL A 160 4.04 -7.52 -13.18
N THR A 161 3.13 -8.44 -13.48
CA THR A 161 3.35 -9.88 -13.31
C THR A 161 4.41 -10.46 -14.26
N ARG A 162 4.63 -9.84 -15.43
CA ARG A 162 5.67 -10.26 -16.37
C ARG A 162 7.04 -9.63 -16.08
N ALA A 163 7.06 -8.44 -15.51
CA ALA A 163 8.30 -7.68 -15.30
C ALA A 163 8.95 -7.95 -13.93
N LEU A 164 8.18 -8.44 -12.96
CA LEU A 164 8.62 -8.62 -11.59
C LEU A 164 8.43 -10.07 -11.16
N GLU A 165 9.52 -10.70 -10.75
CA GLU A 165 9.48 -12.01 -10.12
C GLU A 165 8.92 -11.90 -8.69
N ASN A 166 8.29 -12.94 -8.20
CA ASN A 166 7.69 -13.03 -6.85
C ASN A 166 6.70 -11.87 -6.53
N CYS A 167 6.03 -11.33 -7.55
CA CYS A 167 5.04 -10.28 -7.41
C CYS A 167 3.62 -10.83 -7.62
N THR A 168 2.77 -10.63 -6.62
CA THR A 168 1.34 -10.95 -6.69
C THR A 168 0.51 -9.68 -6.64
N CYS A 169 -0.37 -9.51 -7.64
CA CYS A 169 -1.31 -8.41 -7.70
C CYS A 169 -2.67 -8.83 -7.13
N TYR A 170 -3.16 -8.06 -6.16
CA TYR A 170 -4.49 -8.19 -5.59
C TYR A 170 -5.31 -6.97 -5.97
N THR A 171 -6.36 -7.15 -6.74
CA THR A 171 -7.22 -6.03 -7.18
C THR A 171 -8.68 -6.30 -6.88
N LEU A 172 -9.43 -5.25 -6.52
CA LEU A 172 -10.88 -5.38 -6.32
C LEU A 172 -11.64 -5.33 -7.63
N TRP A 173 -11.11 -4.59 -8.61
CA TRP A 173 -11.76 -4.42 -9.91
C TRP A 173 -10.72 -4.39 -11.04
N LEU A 174 -11.03 -5.04 -12.15
CA LEU A 174 -10.17 -5.09 -13.33
C LEU A 174 -10.90 -4.48 -14.53
N ASP A 175 -10.36 -3.38 -15.04
CA ASP A 175 -10.85 -2.74 -16.26
C ASP A 175 -10.05 -3.17 -17.50
N PRO A 176 -10.71 -3.25 -18.67
CA PRO A 176 -10.12 -3.88 -19.86
C PRO A 176 -9.03 -3.03 -20.53
N VAL A 177 -9.17 -1.69 -20.54
CA VAL A 177 -8.37 -0.83 -21.41
C VAL A 177 -7.88 0.45 -20.73
N LEU A 178 -6.87 1.07 -21.37
CA LEU A 178 -6.40 2.43 -21.08
C LEU A 178 -6.75 3.34 -22.27
N ASN A 179 -6.98 4.63 -22.01
CA ASN A 179 -7.04 5.62 -23.07
C ASN A 179 -5.64 6.09 -23.50
N GLU A 180 -5.55 6.96 -24.52
CA GLU A 180 -4.29 7.49 -25.05
C GLU A 180 -3.39 8.18 -24.02
N LYS A 181 -3.97 8.72 -22.93
CA LYS A 181 -3.25 9.35 -21.82
C LYS A 181 -2.97 8.37 -20.67
N ALA A 182 -3.13 7.07 -20.89
CA ALA A 182 -2.94 6.02 -19.90
C ALA A 182 -3.87 6.08 -18.68
N TYR A 183 -5.06 6.64 -18.82
CA TYR A 183 -6.10 6.52 -17.81
C TYR A 183 -6.90 5.22 -18.00
N ILE A 184 -7.26 4.59 -16.90
CA ILE A 184 -8.10 3.39 -16.88
C ILE A 184 -9.51 3.72 -17.37
N MET A 185 -10.04 2.88 -18.24
CA MET A 185 -11.38 3.06 -18.81
C MET A 185 -12.25 1.81 -18.56
N PRO A 186 -13.45 2.00 -17.98
CA PRO A 186 -14.09 3.23 -17.53
C PRO A 186 -13.40 3.93 -16.37
N GLY A 187 -12.70 3.20 -15.47
CA GLY A 187 -11.90 3.75 -14.40
C GLY A 187 -12.65 4.65 -13.40
N LEU A 188 -11.86 5.47 -12.68
CA LEU A 188 -12.37 6.46 -11.73
C LEU A 188 -11.70 7.84 -11.83
N GLY A 189 -10.97 8.10 -12.92
CA GLY A 189 -10.20 9.33 -13.11
C GLY A 189 -8.85 9.30 -12.39
N ASP A 190 -8.30 10.47 -12.01
CA ASP A 190 -7.07 10.56 -11.24
C ASP A 190 -7.35 10.38 -9.75
N ALA A 191 -6.87 9.25 -9.19
CA ALA A 191 -7.07 8.95 -7.78
C ALA A 191 -6.26 9.86 -6.87
N GLY A 192 -5.07 10.28 -7.30
CA GLY A 192 -4.24 11.22 -6.55
C GLY A 192 -4.96 12.55 -6.34
N ASP A 193 -5.52 13.10 -7.41
CA ASP A 193 -6.27 14.35 -7.38
C ASP A 193 -7.60 14.22 -6.62
N ARG A 194 -8.28 13.07 -6.75
CA ARG A 194 -9.52 12.81 -6.00
C ARG A 194 -9.29 12.73 -4.49
N LEU A 195 -8.18 12.09 -4.08
CA LEU A 195 -7.86 11.93 -2.66
C LEU A 195 -7.22 13.18 -2.05
N ASN A 196 -6.38 13.89 -2.83
CA ASN A 196 -5.50 14.93 -2.30
C ASN A 196 -5.82 16.33 -2.85
N GLY A 197 -6.75 16.44 -3.81
CA GLY A 197 -7.00 17.65 -4.60
C GLY A 197 -5.92 17.90 -5.65
N CYS A 198 -6.27 18.64 -6.70
CA CYS A 198 -5.38 18.90 -7.83
C CYS A 198 -4.20 19.79 -7.42
N ASP A 199 -3.00 19.47 -7.91
CA ASP A 199 -1.85 20.36 -7.85
C ASP A 199 -2.03 21.47 -8.89
N LYS A 200 -2.45 22.65 -8.46
CA LYS A 200 -2.51 23.84 -9.33
C LYS A 200 -1.19 24.58 -9.25
N LYS A 201 -0.76 25.17 -10.39
CA LYS A 201 0.46 25.99 -10.46
C LYS A 201 0.42 27.15 -9.47
N ASP A 202 -0.76 27.71 -9.24
CA ASP A 202 -0.97 28.88 -8.37
C ASP A 202 -1.11 28.52 -6.88
N ASN A 203 -1.24 27.25 -6.55
CA ASN A 203 -1.31 26.76 -5.17
C ASN A 203 -0.74 25.33 -5.07
N PRO A 204 0.58 25.18 -5.26
CA PRO A 204 1.21 23.87 -5.24
C PRO A 204 1.10 23.25 -3.84
N ARG A 205 0.47 22.07 -3.75
CA ARG A 205 0.51 21.26 -2.54
C ARG A 205 1.82 20.51 -2.51
N ASN A 206 2.68 20.85 -1.57
CA ASN A 206 3.88 20.06 -1.34
C ASN A 206 3.56 18.84 -0.44
N ILE A 207 4.47 17.86 -0.43
CA ILE A 207 4.31 16.64 0.38
C ILE A 207 4.16 16.95 1.86
N ILE A 208 4.86 17.96 2.37
CA ILE A 208 4.78 18.39 3.78
C ILE A 208 3.38 18.90 4.09
N ARG A 209 2.78 19.70 3.21
CA ARG A 209 1.42 20.20 3.37
C ARG A 209 0.39 19.06 3.27
N LEU A 210 0.64 18.11 2.38
CA LEU A 210 -0.17 16.91 2.23
C LEU A 210 -0.12 16.06 3.51
N ILE A 211 1.07 15.84 4.04
CA ILE A 211 1.27 15.13 5.32
C ILE A 211 0.64 15.91 6.47
N ALA A 212 0.73 17.24 6.49
CA ALA A 212 0.10 18.09 7.48
C ALA A 212 -1.44 18.09 7.36
N ASP A 213 -1.98 18.19 6.14
CA ASP A 213 -3.42 18.10 5.87
C ASP A 213 -3.96 16.72 6.23
N TYR A 214 -3.23 15.65 5.90
CA TYR A 214 -3.53 14.30 6.36
C TYR A 214 -3.30 14.14 7.86
N GLY A 215 -2.21 14.69 8.38
CA GLY A 215 -1.91 14.72 9.80
C GLY A 215 -3.00 15.43 10.59
N SER A 216 -3.60 16.50 10.10
CA SER A 216 -4.73 17.17 10.76
C SER A 216 -6.01 16.32 10.72
N ASN A 217 -6.29 15.65 9.60
CA ASN A 217 -7.44 14.75 9.46
C ASN A 217 -7.23 13.41 10.18
N ILE A 218 -6.00 12.89 10.16
CA ILE A 218 -5.62 11.67 10.88
C ILE A 218 -5.38 11.97 12.35
N SER A 219 -4.89 13.16 12.73
CA SER A 219 -4.71 13.53 14.13
C SER A 219 -6.03 13.75 14.85
N GLU A 220 -7.12 14.07 14.17
CA GLU A 220 -8.45 13.93 14.76
C GLU A 220 -8.80 12.46 15.05
N LEU A 221 -8.42 11.54 14.17
CA LEU A 221 -8.58 10.10 14.39
C LEU A 221 -7.54 9.50 15.36
N TYR A 222 -6.33 10.07 15.41
CA TYR A 222 -5.19 9.52 16.15
C TYR A 222 -4.58 10.50 17.18
N ARG A 223 -5.25 11.58 17.52
CA ARG A 223 -4.79 12.59 18.49
C ARG A 223 -4.27 11.97 19.79
N ASN A 224 -4.92 10.91 20.24
CA ASN A 224 -4.50 10.21 21.45
C ASN A 224 -3.20 9.39 21.29
N GLN A 225 -2.84 9.01 20.07
CA GLN A 225 -1.59 8.29 19.78
C GLN A 225 -0.44 9.25 19.52
N LEU A 226 -0.71 10.36 18.83
CA LEU A 226 0.29 11.44 18.63
C LEU A 226 0.63 12.14 19.94
N ALA A 227 -0.36 12.42 20.79
CA ALA A 227 -0.11 12.95 22.14
C ALA A 227 0.76 12.01 22.98
N LYS A 228 0.55 10.69 22.89
CA LYS A 228 1.42 9.70 23.53
C LYS A 228 2.84 9.68 22.95
N ILE A 229 2.99 9.89 21.64
CA ILE A 229 4.31 9.96 21.00
C ILE A 229 5.01 11.26 21.39
N GLU A 230 4.28 12.38 21.44
CA GLU A 230 4.81 13.68 21.92
C GLU A 230 5.23 13.60 23.39
N GLU A 231 4.41 13.02 24.26
CA GLU A 231 4.77 12.77 25.66
C GLU A 231 6.00 11.86 25.81
N THR A 232 6.18 10.87 24.92
CA THR A 232 7.29 9.91 25.02
C THR A 232 8.60 10.45 24.42
N VAL A 233 8.51 11.45 23.54
CA VAL A 233 9.69 12.03 22.84
C VAL A 233 10.17 13.33 23.50
N LEU A 234 9.32 14.01 24.29
CA LEU A 234 9.61 15.29 24.92
C LEU A 234 9.90 15.18 26.42
N ASP A 235 9.72 14.00 27.04
CA ASP A 235 10.21 13.63 28.36
C ASP A 235 11.58 12.89 28.26
#